data_914343652b586ab295bf90201ed5a6f8
#
_entry.id   914343652b586ab295bf90201ed5a6f8
#
_cell.length_a   1.000
_cell.length_b   1.000
_cell.length_c   1.000
_cell.angle_alpha   90.00
_cell.angle_beta   90.00
_cell.angle_gamma   90.00
#
_symmetry.space_group_name_H-M   'P 1'
#
loop_
_entity.id
_entity.type
_entity.pdbx_description
1 polymer ?
#
loop_
_entity_poly.entity_id
_entity_poly.type
_entity_poly.pdbx_seq_one_letter_code
_entity_poly.pdbx_strand_id
1 'polypeptide(L)'
;GPGEVYKRRAINTRHENPDYLPDLPLPESIEATTDPAQALSGASIVIFGVPSQTLRSNLTTWAPMLPKDATLVSISKGVEKETLNLMSEVIADAAGVEEDRIAVLSGPNLAKEVAQEQPAATVIACTDKNRAQEVQHAAAAPYFRPYTNTDVIGAEIGGACKNVIALACGMASGKGLGNN
;
A
#
# COMPACT_ATOMS: atom_id res chain seq x y z
N GLY A 1 -20.15 -10.67 1.23
CA GLY A 1 -20.65 -11.84 2.01
C GLY A 1 -20.85 -11.51 3.49
N PRO A 2 -21.40 -12.44 4.34
CA PRO A 2 -21.68 -12.14 5.77
C PRO A 2 -20.46 -11.61 6.55
N GLY A 3 -19.26 -12.11 6.25
CA GLY A 3 -18.04 -11.68 6.90
C GLY A 3 -17.66 -10.21 6.62
N GLU A 4 -17.93 -9.72 5.42
CA GLU A 4 -17.67 -8.31 5.06
C GLU A 4 -18.63 -7.35 5.78
N VAL A 5 -19.90 -7.75 5.91
CA VAL A 5 -20.89 -6.97 6.67
C VAL A 5 -20.48 -6.86 8.14
N TYR A 6 -20.00 -7.97 8.72
CA TYR A 6 -19.52 -7.98 10.10
C TYR A 6 -18.29 -7.06 10.29
N LYS A 7 -17.29 -7.16 9.42
CA LYS A 7 -16.07 -6.33 9.47
C LYS A 7 -16.38 -4.84 9.34
N ARG A 8 -17.18 -4.47 8.33
CA ARG A 8 -17.62 -3.09 8.14
C ARG A 8 -18.34 -2.55 9.38
N ARG A 9 -19.25 -3.36 9.96
CA ARG A 9 -19.97 -2.95 11.18
C ARG A 9 -19.02 -2.78 12.35
N ALA A 10 -18.05 -3.68 12.53
CA ALA A 10 -17.05 -3.57 13.59
C ALA A 10 -16.24 -2.27 13.45
N ILE A 11 -15.79 -1.93 12.26
CA ILE A 11 -15.05 -0.68 12.00
C ILE A 11 -15.92 0.54 12.28
N ASN A 12 -17.13 0.60 11.73
CA ASN A 12 -17.98 1.82 11.79
C ASN A 12 -18.65 2.05 13.14
N THR A 13 -18.86 1.02 13.96
CA THR A 13 -19.59 1.14 15.22
C THR A 13 -18.77 0.92 16.48
N ARG A 14 -17.67 0.17 16.38
CA ARG A 14 -16.80 -0.15 17.51
C ARG A 14 -15.37 0.34 17.31
N HIS A 15 -15.05 0.86 16.09
CA HIS A 15 -13.71 1.28 15.72
C HIS A 15 -12.66 0.20 15.96
N GLU A 16 -12.96 -1.01 15.49
CA GLU A 16 -12.14 -2.21 15.69
C GLU A 16 -11.97 -2.98 14.36
N ASN A 17 -10.81 -3.60 14.19
CA ASN A 17 -10.56 -4.60 13.15
C ASN A 17 -10.10 -5.92 13.81
N PRO A 18 -11.02 -6.71 14.38
CA PRO A 18 -10.68 -7.85 15.22
C PRO A 18 -9.93 -8.96 14.51
N ASP A 19 -10.05 -9.08 13.19
CA ASP A 19 -9.39 -10.13 12.42
C ASP A 19 -7.91 -9.83 12.17
N TYR A 20 -7.53 -8.55 12.01
CA TYR A 20 -6.19 -8.15 11.58
C TYR A 20 -5.43 -7.33 12.63
N LEU A 21 -6.15 -6.55 13.42
CA LEU A 21 -5.60 -5.68 14.47
C LEU A 21 -6.39 -5.90 15.78
N PRO A 22 -6.36 -7.12 16.35
CA PRO A 22 -7.05 -7.38 17.61
C PRO A 22 -6.49 -6.46 18.71
N ASP A 23 -7.38 -5.99 19.58
CA ASP A 23 -7.06 -5.16 20.74
C ASP A 23 -6.47 -3.77 20.43
N LEU A 24 -6.51 -3.36 19.16
CA LEU A 24 -6.06 -2.03 18.73
C LEU A 24 -7.24 -1.20 18.24
N PRO A 25 -7.55 -0.07 18.90
CA PRO A 25 -8.63 0.81 18.47
C PRO A 25 -8.26 1.52 17.17
N LEU A 26 -9.23 1.66 16.27
CA LEU A 26 -9.11 2.47 15.07
C LEU A 26 -9.57 3.90 15.35
N PRO A 27 -9.00 4.92 14.67
CA PRO A 27 -9.52 6.28 14.73
C PRO A 27 -11.01 6.36 14.35
N GLU A 28 -11.78 7.17 15.08
CA GLU A 28 -13.22 7.38 14.82
C GLU A 28 -13.50 7.95 13.42
N SER A 29 -12.53 8.62 12.82
CA SER A 29 -12.61 9.17 11.47
C SER A 29 -12.59 8.13 10.36
N ILE A 30 -12.27 6.85 10.68
CA ILE A 30 -12.25 5.78 9.68
C ILE A 30 -13.65 5.26 9.44
N GLU A 31 -14.11 5.40 8.21
CA GLU A 31 -15.37 4.81 7.73
C GLU A 31 -15.10 3.69 6.74
N ALA A 32 -15.77 2.56 6.92
CA ALA A 32 -15.72 1.43 6.00
C ALA A 32 -17.00 1.36 5.16
N THR A 33 -16.83 1.26 3.85
CA THR A 33 -17.94 1.08 2.90
C THR A 33 -17.64 -0.03 1.92
N THR A 34 -18.68 -0.63 1.36
CA THR A 34 -18.58 -1.57 0.22
C THR A 34 -18.88 -0.89 -1.11
N ASP A 35 -19.22 0.39 -1.09
CA ASP A 35 -19.46 1.21 -2.27
C ASP A 35 -18.17 1.97 -2.64
N PRO A 36 -17.51 1.59 -3.74
CA PRO A 36 -16.28 2.26 -4.17
C PRO A 36 -16.51 3.72 -4.58
N ALA A 37 -17.68 4.06 -5.10
CA ALA A 37 -17.99 5.44 -5.46
C ALA A 37 -18.05 6.35 -4.23
N GLN A 38 -18.64 5.85 -3.13
CA GLN A 38 -18.64 6.54 -1.85
C GLN A 38 -17.22 6.70 -1.30
N ALA A 39 -16.42 5.62 -1.33
CA ALA A 39 -15.05 5.64 -0.79
C ALA A 39 -14.13 6.60 -1.56
N LEU A 40 -14.31 6.72 -2.87
CA LEU A 40 -13.46 7.51 -3.75
C LEU A 40 -13.91 8.98 -3.87
N SER A 41 -15.12 9.30 -3.45
CA SER A 41 -15.67 10.65 -3.57
C SER A 41 -14.85 11.68 -2.82
N GLY A 42 -14.27 12.64 -3.54
CA GLY A 42 -13.48 13.74 -2.96
C GLY A 42 -12.10 13.34 -2.44
N ALA A 43 -11.65 12.12 -2.69
CA ALA A 43 -10.33 11.69 -2.24
C ALA A 43 -9.22 12.39 -3.02
N SER A 44 -8.24 12.96 -2.32
CA SER A 44 -7.00 13.49 -2.90
C SER A 44 -5.90 12.44 -3.01
N ILE A 45 -5.96 11.41 -2.15
CA ILE A 45 -5.03 10.27 -2.17
C ILE A 45 -5.88 8.98 -2.13
N VAL A 46 -5.60 8.08 -3.06
CA VAL A 46 -6.23 6.75 -3.13
C VAL A 46 -5.18 5.67 -2.93
N ILE A 47 -5.33 4.84 -1.91
CA ILE A 47 -4.35 3.80 -1.56
C ILE A 47 -4.89 2.42 -1.95
N PHE A 48 -4.15 1.71 -2.80
CA PHE A 48 -4.43 0.35 -3.20
C PHE A 48 -3.67 -0.64 -2.31
N GLY A 49 -4.41 -1.30 -1.41
CA GLY A 49 -3.88 -2.30 -0.47
C GLY A 49 -4.41 -3.71 -0.74
N VAL A 50 -4.71 -4.04 -1.99
CA VAL A 50 -5.18 -5.36 -2.41
C VAL A 50 -4.01 -6.28 -2.79
N PRO A 51 -4.20 -7.62 -2.79
CA PRO A 51 -3.17 -8.53 -3.30
C PRO A 51 -2.77 -8.19 -4.74
N SER A 52 -1.46 -8.22 -5.05
CA SER A 52 -0.92 -7.81 -6.35
C SER A 52 -1.62 -8.45 -7.54
N GLN A 53 -1.96 -9.74 -7.44
CA GLN A 53 -2.60 -10.49 -8.52
C GLN A 53 -4.10 -10.14 -8.73
N THR A 54 -4.70 -9.36 -7.86
CA THR A 54 -6.09 -8.90 -7.98
C THR A 54 -6.22 -7.41 -8.28
N LEU A 55 -5.09 -6.68 -8.33
CA LEU A 55 -5.10 -5.23 -8.50
C LEU A 55 -5.76 -4.82 -9.82
N ARG A 56 -5.37 -5.43 -10.95
CA ARG A 56 -5.94 -5.14 -12.28
C ARG A 56 -7.44 -5.35 -12.33
N SER A 57 -7.93 -6.50 -11.86
CA SER A 57 -9.36 -6.81 -11.87
C SER A 57 -10.19 -5.83 -11.04
N ASN A 58 -9.66 -5.38 -9.90
CA ASN A 58 -10.30 -4.35 -9.08
C ASN A 58 -10.29 -3.00 -9.79
N LEU A 59 -9.15 -2.60 -10.37
CA LEU A 59 -9.02 -1.34 -11.10
C LEU A 59 -9.95 -1.25 -12.31
N THR A 60 -10.21 -2.34 -13.00
CA THR A 60 -11.20 -2.37 -14.10
C THR A 60 -12.58 -1.85 -13.63
N THR A 61 -12.94 -2.14 -12.38
CA THR A 61 -14.21 -1.68 -11.79
C THR A 61 -14.08 -0.26 -11.24
N TRP A 62 -12.94 0.09 -10.61
CA TRP A 62 -12.78 1.36 -9.88
C TRP A 62 -12.33 2.52 -10.75
N ALA A 63 -11.64 2.27 -11.87
CA ALA A 63 -11.06 3.31 -12.72
C ALA A 63 -12.05 4.42 -13.14
N PRO A 64 -13.30 4.12 -13.54
CA PRO A 64 -14.27 5.17 -13.90
C PRO A 64 -14.66 6.11 -12.74
N MET A 65 -14.41 5.69 -11.49
CA MET A 65 -14.79 6.42 -10.27
C MET A 65 -13.60 7.14 -9.64
N LEU A 66 -12.37 6.93 -10.14
CA LEU A 66 -11.17 7.56 -9.59
C LEU A 66 -11.24 9.08 -9.79
N PRO A 67 -10.97 9.89 -8.75
CA PRO A 67 -10.89 11.34 -8.90
C PRO A 67 -9.74 11.71 -9.85
N LYS A 68 -10.00 12.70 -10.74
CA LYS A 68 -9.05 13.05 -11.82
C LYS A 68 -7.69 13.53 -11.30
N ASP A 69 -7.67 14.21 -10.15
CA ASP A 69 -6.46 14.84 -9.63
C ASP A 69 -5.83 14.06 -8.46
N ALA A 70 -6.46 12.97 -8.02
CA ALA A 70 -5.96 12.18 -6.89
C ALA A 70 -4.61 11.53 -7.20
N THR A 71 -3.73 11.50 -6.20
CA THR A 71 -2.52 10.69 -6.22
C THR A 71 -2.89 9.24 -5.91
N LEU A 72 -2.50 8.32 -6.79
CA LEU A 72 -2.77 6.89 -6.70
C LEU A 72 -1.58 6.18 -6.06
N VAL A 73 -1.77 5.57 -4.91
CA VAL A 73 -0.67 4.99 -4.12
C VAL A 73 -0.79 3.47 -4.09
N SER A 74 0.22 2.76 -4.56
CA SER A 74 0.34 1.32 -4.37
C SER A 74 1.10 1.01 -3.08
N ILE A 75 0.52 0.15 -2.23
CA ILE A 75 1.23 -0.49 -1.12
C ILE A 75 1.40 -2.00 -1.34
N SER A 76 0.92 -2.49 -2.47
CA SER A 76 1.03 -3.90 -2.87
C SER A 76 2.46 -4.22 -3.29
N LYS A 77 2.95 -5.39 -2.87
CA LYS A 77 4.29 -5.87 -3.22
C LYS A 77 4.18 -7.06 -4.17
N GLY A 78 4.92 -7.00 -5.26
CA GLY A 78 4.94 -8.10 -6.23
C GLY A 78 4.95 -7.62 -7.68
N VAL A 79 4.92 -8.60 -8.58
CA VAL A 79 4.88 -8.46 -10.03
C VAL A 79 3.65 -9.22 -10.52
N GLU A 80 2.92 -8.65 -11.48
CA GLU A 80 1.79 -9.35 -12.10
C GLU A 80 2.28 -10.55 -12.92
N LYS A 81 1.69 -11.72 -12.71
CA LYS A 81 2.22 -12.98 -13.28
C LYS A 81 2.19 -13.05 -14.79
N GLU A 82 1.13 -12.55 -15.43
CA GLU A 82 0.91 -12.72 -16.87
C GLU A 82 1.68 -11.68 -17.70
N THR A 83 1.70 -10.43 -17.24
CA THR A 83 2.33 -9.32 -17.96
C THR A 83 3.76 -9.06 -17.52
N LEU A 84 4.13 -9.51 -16.32
CA LEU A 84 5.35 -9.18 -15.59
C LEU A 84 5.45 -7.69 -15.22
N ASN A 85 4.35 -6.97 -15.25
CA ASN A 85 4.28 -5.57 -14.89
C ASN A 85 4.44 -5.37 -13.38
N LEU A 86 5.12 -4.30 -13.01
CA LEU A 86 5.14 -3.77 -11.66
C LEU A 86 3.76 -3.19 -11.31
N MET A 87 3.47 -3.00 -10.03
CA MET A 87 2.14 -2.54 -9.62
C MET A 87 1.82 -1.11 -10.10
N SER A 88 2.82 -0.24 -10.20
CA SER A 88 2.68 1.08 -10.81
C SER A 88 2.27 1.00 -12.28
N GLU A 89 2.90 0.12 -13.05
CA GLU A 89 2.56 -0.11 -14.46
C GLU A 89 1.15 -0.71 -14.61
N VAL A 90 0.76 -1.63 -13.72
CA VAL A 90 -0.62 -2.17 -13.68
C VAL A 90 -1.63 -1.06 -13.41
N ILE A 91 -1.33 -0.11 -12.51
CA ILE A 91 -2.23 1.02 -12.24
C ILE A 91 -2.32 1.93 -13.46
N ALA A 92 -1.18 2.31 -14.07
CA ALA A 92 -1.15 3.16 -15.25
C ALA A 92 -2.00 2.56 -16.38
N ASP A 93 -1.79 1.30 -16.70
CA ASP A 93 -2.47 0.60 -17.78
C ASP A 93 -3.97 0.38 -17.48
N ALA A 94 -4.32 -0.16 -16.31
CA ALA A 94 -5.70 -0.51 -15.99
C ALA A 94 -6.59 0.71 -15.67
N ALA A 95 -6.03 1.77 -15.13
CA ALA A 95 -6.76 3.01 -14.84
C ALA A 95 -6.66 4.05 -15.96
N GLY A 96 -5.75 3.86 -16.93
CA GLY A 96 -5.52 4.82 -18.02
C GLY A 96 -5.02 6.17 -17.53
N VAL A 97 -4.07 6.16 -16.60
CA VAL A 97 -3.53 7.39 -15.97
C VAL A 97 -2.04 7.52 -16.22
N GLU A 98 -1.55 8.76 -16.20
CA GLU A 98 -0.13 9.06 -16.35
C GLU A 98 0.67 8.57 -15.11
N GLU A 99 1.92 8.15 -15.35
CA GLU A 99 2.80 7.59 -14.32
C GLU A 99 3.13 8.60 -13.19
N ASP A 100 3.13 9.88 -13.50
CA ASP A 100 3.40 10.97 -12.53
C ASP A 100 2.31 11.09 -11.45
N ARG A 101 1.12 10.50 -11.69
CA ARG A 101 0.04 10.40 -10.71
C ARG A 101 0.18 9.21 -9.77
N ILE A 102 1.14 8.33 -10.02
CA ILE A 102 1.26 7.07 -9.29
C ILE A 102 2.45 7.15 -8.34
N ALA A 103 2.18 6.91 -7.08
CA ALA A 103 3.19 6.75 -6.04
C ALA A 103 3.21 5.30 -5.54
N VAL A 104 4.38 4.88 -5.06
CA VAL A 104 4.56 3.59 -4.41
C VAL A 104 5.05 3.82 -3.00
N LEU A 105 4.38 3.23 -2.02
CA LEU A 105 4.83 3.20 -0.64
C LEU A 105 5.42 1.81 -0.34
N SER A 106 6.72 1.76 -0.12
CA SER A 106 7.46 0.51 0.09
C SER A 106 8.43 0.63 1.27
N GLY A 107 8.47 -0.44 2.08
CA GLY A 107 9.34 -0.51 3.26
C GLY A 107 9.00 -1.70 4.14
N PRO A 108 9.72 -1.90 5.23
CA PRO A 108 9.47 -2.95 6.21
C PRO A 108 8.29 -2.55 7.14
N ASN A 109 7.10 -2.34 6.55
CA ASN A 109 5.92 -1.84 7.24
C ASN A 109 5.05 -3.02 7.67
N LEU A 110 5.27 -3.54 8.87
CA LEU A 110 4.40 -4.54 9.46
C LEU A 110 3.20 -3.83 10.11
N ALA A 111 2.01 -4.08 9.58
CA ALA A 111 0.79 -3.37 9.98
C ALA A 111 0.56 -3.38 11.50
N LYS A 112 0.81 -4.51 12.17
CA LYS A 112 0.65 -4.64 13.62
C LYS A 112 1.63 -3.77 14.39
N GLU A 113 2.89 -3.71 13.96
CA GLU A 113 3.93 -2.89 14.61
C GLU A 113 3.64 -1.40 14.41
N VAL A 114 3.25 -0.99 13.19
CA VAL A 114 2.87 0.40 12.91
C VAL A 114 1.63 0.79 13.73
N ALA A 115 0.62 -0.07 13.81
CA ALA A 115 -0.58 0.18 14.61
C ALA A 115 -0.31 0.22 16.13
N GLN A 116 0.78 -0.39 16.60
CA GLN A 116 1.29 -0.30 17.98
C GLN A 116 2.24 0.89 18.19
N GLU A 117 2.31 1.79 17.20
CA GLU A 117 3.19 2.98 17.24
C GLU A 117 4.68 2.65 17.37
N GLN A 118 5.09 1.44 16.93
CA GLN A 118 6.51 1.11 16.89
C GLN A 118 7.21 1.92 15.78
N PRO A 119 8.43 2.41 16.03
CA PRO A 119 9.18 3.19 15.06
C PRO A 119 9.35 2.45 13.73
N ALA A 120 8.88 3.06 12.66
CA ALA A 120 8.98 2.51 11.31
C ALA A 120 9.35 3.60 10.31
N ALA A 121 10.09 3.21 9.27
CA ALA A 121 10.42 4.05 8.14
C ALA A 121 9.96 3.42 6.83
N THR A 122 9.59 4.25 5.89
CA THR A 122 9.14 3.82 4.56
C THR A 122 9.65 4.74 3.47
N VAL A 123 9.59 4.31 2.23
CA VAL A 123 9.87 5.15 1.06
C VAL A 123 8.56 5.38 0.31
N ILE A 124 8.34 6.62 -0.08
CA ILE A 124 7.29 7.02 -1.01
C ILE A 124 7.99 7.44 -2.30
N ALA A 125 7.87 6.60 -3.32
CA ALA A 125 8.47 6.83 -4.62
C ALA A 125 7.40 7.30 -5.62
N CYS A 126 7.65 8.45 -6.26
CA CYS A 126 6.83 9.02 -7.32
C CYS A 126 7.71 9.87 -8.21
N THR A 127 7.50 9.84 -9.54
CA THR A 127 8.22 10.68 -10.49
C THR A 127 7.92 12.16 -10.29
N ASP A 128 6.69 12.50 -9.86
CA ASP A 128 6.32 13.85 -9.42
C ASP A 128 6.67 14.03 -7.93
N LYS A 129 7.60 14.94 -7.66
CA LYS A 129 8.07 15.26 -6.31
C LYS A 129 7.00 15.89 -5.42
N ASN A 130 6.08 16.67 -5.99
CA ASN A 130 5.02 17.32 -5.22
C ASN A 130 4.02 16.28 -4.71
N ARG A 131 3.64 15.33 -5.56
CA ARG A 131 2.78 14.21 -5.17
C ARG A 131 3.46 13.31 -4.13
N ALA A 132 4.75 13.03 -4.31
CA ALA A 132 5.51 12.29 -3.28
C ALA A 132 5.48 12.99 -1.92
N GLN A 133 5.65 14.32 -1.90
CA GLN A 133 5.59 15.13 -0.68
C GLN A 133 4.18 15.21 -0.08
N GLU A 134 3.15 15.31 -0.90
CA GLU A 134 1.75 15.27 -0.45
C GLU A 134 1.46 13.97 0.31
N VAL A 135 1.81 12.83 -0.30
CA VAL A 135 1.65 11.51 0.34
C VAL A 135 2.54 11.38 1.59
N GLN A 136 3.77 11.93 1.54
CA GLN A 136 4.66 11.96 2.70
C GLN A 136 4.04 12.70 3.88
N HIS A 137 3.49 13.89 3.66
CA HIS A 137 2.86 14.68 4.72
C HIS A 137 1.61 13.97 5.27
N ALA A 138 0.80 13.37 4.40
CA ALA A 138 -0.40 12.65 4.81
C ALA A 138 -0.10 11.38 5.61
N ALA A 139 1.03 10.72 5.34
CA ALA A 139 1.41 9.46 6.00
C ALA A 139 2.29 9.65 7.23
N ALA A 140 2.89 10.84 7.44
CA ALA A 140 3.85 11.06 8.50
C ALA A 140 3.19 11.03 9.89
N ALA A 141 3.83 10.31 10.82
CA ALA A 141 3.47 10.29 12.23
C ALA A 141 4.75 10.27 13.09
N PRO A 142 4.70 10.57 14.39
CA PRO A 142 5.88 10.54 15.25
C PRO A 142 6.65 9.22 15.22
N TYR A 143 5.94 8.13 15.02
CA TYR A 143 6.46 6.76 14.95
C TYR A 143 6.59 6.24 13.52
N PHE A 144 6.08 6.96 12.49
CA PHE A 144 6.11 6.55 11.09
C PHE A 144 6.77 7.61 10.24
N ARG A 145 7.97 7.31 9.74
CA ARG A 145 8.80 8.28 9.01
C ARG A 145 8.92 7.92 7.53
N PRO A 146 8.15 8.56 6.64
CA PRO A 146 8.29 8.38 5.19
C PRO A 146 9.41 9.28 4.63
N TYR A 147 10.16 8.71 3.69
CA TYR A 147 11.16 9.39 2.86
C TYR A 147 10.67 9.45 1.41
N THR A 148 10.92 10.52 0.71
CA THR A 148 10.58 10.63 -0.72
C THR A 148 11.72 10.16 -1.61
N ASN A 149 11.36 9.55 -2.76
CA ASN A 149 12.30 9.13 -3.80
C ASN A 149 11.62 9.30 -5.17
N THR A 150 12.40 9.41 -6.24
CA THR A 150 11.90 9.42 -7.61
C THR A 150 12.07 8.09 -8.34
N ASP A 151 12.82 7.16 -7.76
CA ASP A 151 13.05 5.82 -8.30
C ASP A 151 11.90 4.88 -7.90
N VAL A 152 10.82 4.92 -8.68
CA VAL A 152 9.63 4.09 -8.49
C VAL A 152 9.98 2.61 -8.69
N ILE A 153 10.68 2.29 -9.78
CA ILE A 153 11.06 0.93 -10.15
C ILE A 153 11.92 0.29 -9.04
N GLY A 154 12.95 1.00 -8.57
CA GLY A 154 13.81 0.50 -7.50
C GLY A 154 13.05 0.25 -6.20
N ALA A 155 12.10 1.11 -5.85
CA ALA A 155 11.27 0.94 -4.66
C ALA A 155 10.35 -0.28 -4.76
N GLU A 156 9.79 -0.57 -5.94
CA GLU A 156 8.93 -1.74 -6.18
C GLU A 156 9.73 -3.04 -6.20
N ILE A 157 10.83 -3.08 -6.93
CA ILE A 157 11.69 -4.27 -7.01
C ILE A 157 12.24 -4.62 -5.64
N GLY A 158 12.74 -3.64 -4.90
CA GLY A 158 13.21 -3.84 -3.53
C GLY A 158 12.13 -4.46 -2.63
N GLY A 159 10.89 -3.97 -2.75
CA GLY A 159 9.75 -4.51 -2.02
C GLY A 159 9.36 -5.93 -2.44
N ALA A 160 9.37 -6.22 -3.74
CA ALA A 160 9.01 -7.52 -4.30
C ALA A 160 10.06 -8.60 -3.98
N CYS A 161 11.35 -8.25 -4.03
CA CYS A 161 12.46 -9.18 -3.86
C CYS A 161 12.88 -9.39 -2.40
N LYS A 162 12.40 -8.60 -1.45
CA LYS A 162 12.88 -8.64 -0.06
C LYS A 162 12.85 -10.04 0.58
N ASN A 163 11.83 -10.82 0.31
CA ASN A 163 11.69 -12.15 0.90
C ASN A 163 12.67 -13.16 0.29
N VAL A 164 13.02 -13.01 -0.99
CA VAL A 164 14.05 -13.82 -1.65
C VAL A 164 15.41 -13.56 -1.01
N ILE A 165 15.74 -12.30 -0.79
CA ILE A 165 16.99 -11.91 -0.11
C ILE A 165 17.00 -12.42 1.34
N ALA A 166 15.91 -12.26 2.07
CA ALA A 166 15.78 -12.75 3.44
C ALA A 166 15.98 -14.28 3.52
N LEU A 167 15.40 -15.02 2.58
CA LEU A 167 15.58 -16.48 2.48
C LEU A 167 17.04 -16.84 2.21
N ALA A 168 17.68 -16.18 1.25
CA ALA A 168 19.08 -16.43 0.91
C ALA A 168 20.01 -16.17 2.11
N CYS A 169 19.83 -15.05 2.80
CA CYS A 169 20.58 -14.72 4.01
C CYS A 169 20.32 -15.74 5.14
N GLY A 170 19.08 -16.17 5.32
CA GLY A 170 18.73 -17.20 6.31
C GLY A 170 19.37 -18.55 6.01
N MET A 171 19.43 -18.95 4.73
CA MET A 171 20.10 -20.18 4.29
C MET A 171 21.62 -20.11 4.51
N ALA A 172 22.25 -18.98 4.18
CA ALA A 172 23.67 -18.77 4.41
C ALA A 172 24.01 -18.83 5.90
N SER A 173 23.26 -18.11 6.72
CA SER A 173 23.42 -18.11 8.18
C SER A 173 23.20 -19.50 8.80
N GLY A 174 22.14 -20.21 8.37
CA GLY A 174 21.85 -21.57 8.85
C GLY A 174 22.91 -22.61 8.47
N LYS A 175 23.67 -22.37 7.41
CA LYS A 175 24.84 -23.20 7.03
C LYS A 175 26.14 -22.76 7.68
N GLY A 176 26.13 -21.72 8.51
CA GLY A 176 27.32 -21.19 9.16
C GLY A 176 28.32 -20.53 8.20
N LEU A 177 27.85 -20.04 7.05
CA LEU A 177 28.68 -19.28 6.12
C LEU A 177 29.02 -17.91 6.72
N GLY A 178 30.24 -17.43 6.45
CA GLY A 178 30.70 -16.09 6.87
C GLY A 178 29.97 -14.95 6.17
N ASN A 179 30.30 -13.71 6.57
CA ASN A 179 29.66 -12.50 6.06
C ASN A 179 30.18 -12.00 4.69
N ASN A 180 31.02 -12.79 4.01
CA ASN A 180 31.55 -12.48 2.68
C ASN A 180 30.79 -13.23 1.59
#